data_a24d0db0998098deabe5def5e48c135e
#
_entry.id   a24d0db0998098deabe5def5e48c135e
#
_cell.length_a   1.000
_cell.length_b   1.000
_cell.length_c   1.000
_cell.angle_alpha   90.00
_cell.angle_beta   90.00
_cell.angle_gamma   90.00
#
_symmetry.space_group_name_H-M   'P 1'
#
loop_
_entity.id
_entity.type
_entity.pdbx_description
1 polymer ?
#
loop_
_entity_poly.entity_id
_entity_poly.type
_entity_poly.pdbx_seq_one_letter_code
_entity_poly.pdbx_strand_id
1 'polypeptide(L)'
;MVTGPDCWLQHHVTLCGPMKAGAKNKFYAYCSIGQQTQDLKYRGEPTYLEIGDENTFREFVTVNRSTTSEGKTRIGNSGNFLAYSHIGHDCTVGDHVVFSNNGTLAGHVQVGDHAVMGGLTAVHQFCRIGRFAITGGCSKIVQDVPPFMIADGNPAEIRGVNLIGLERKNYPPESVKLIKEAFRLIYRSKYNRRQAIEAMQKELPQTEEITELIQFIEQSERGIIR
;
A
#
# COMPACT_ATOMS: atom_id res chain seq x y z
N MET A 1 2.51 -4.53 24.87
CA MET A 1 2.24 -3.32 24.08
C MET A 1 3.23 -2.25 24.47
N VAL A 2 3.85 -1.59 23.49
CA VAL A 2 4.81 -0.48 23.70
C VAL A 2 4.46 0.63 22.71
N THR A 3 4.40 1.87 23.19
CA THR A 3 4.26 3.06 22.34
C THR A 3 5.46 3.99 22.59
N GLY A 4 5.96 4.61 21.54
CA GLY A 4 7.00 5.63 21.60
C GLY A 4 6.50 6.92 22.26
N PRO A 5 7.38 7.91 22.46
CA PRO A 5 7.03 9.19 23.06
C PRO A 5 6.08 10.02 22.16
N ASP A 6 5.45 10.99 22.77
CA ASP A 6 4.59 12.00 22.10
C ASP A 6 3.42 11.43 21.30
N CYS A 7 3.01 10.21 21.56
CA CYS A 7 1.78 9.64 21.00
C CYS A 7 0.54 10.32 21.61
N TRP A 8 -0.42 10.67 20.75
CA TRP A 8 -1.68 11.28 21.15
C TRP A 8 -2.84 10.31 20.95
N LEU A 9 -3.60 10.08 22.00
CA LEU A 9 -4.75 9.20 22.01
C LEU A 9 -6.01 10.00 22.37
N GLN A 10 -7.02 9.95 21.53
CA GLN A 10 -8.34 10.51 21.83
C GLN A 10 -9.15 9.52 22.68
N HIS A 11 -10.31 9.95 23.15
CA HIS A 11 -11.22 9.09 23.93
C HIS A 11 -11.67 7.85 23.12
N HIS A 12 -11.96 6.76 23.81
CA HIS A 12 -12.45 5.49 23.23
C HIS A 12 -11.50 4.84 22.20
N VAL A 13 -10.21 5.14 22.26
CA VAL A 13 -9.19 4.43 21.48
C VAL A 13 -8.93 3.08 22.12
N THR A 14 -8.87 2.03 21.30
CA THR A 14 -8.44 0.70 21.70
C THR A 14 -7.09 0.36 21.07
N LEU A 15 -6.07 0.22 21.89
CA LEU A 15 -4.78 -0.34 21.49
C LEU A 15 -4.65 -1.74 22.10
N CYS A 16 -4.38 -2.75 21.28
CA CYS A 16 -4.28 -4.14 21.69
C CYS A 16 -2.91 -4.72 21.28
N GLY A 17 -2.34 -5.55 22.11
CA GLY A 17 -1.02 -6.15 21.84
C GLY A 17 -1.09 -7.66 21.63
N PRO A 18 0.07 -8.26 21.24
CA PRO A 18 1.41 -7.69 21.16
C PRO A 18 1.60 -6.69 20.01
N MET A 19 1.94 -5.45 20.33
CA MET A 19 2.28 -4.43 19.35
C MET A 19 3.39 -3.51 19.82
N LYS A 20 4.11 -2.92 18.85
CA LYS A 20 5.04 -1.82 19.04
C LYS A 20 4.67 -0.69 18.08
N ALA A 21 4.46 0.51 18.59
CA ALA A 21 4.30 1.73 17.82
C ALA A 21 5.44 2.70 18.13
N GLY A 22 5.92 3.40 17.13
CA GLY A 22 6.94 4.44 17.25
C GLY A 22 6.40 5.71 17.92
N ALA A 23 7.12 6.82 17.71
CA ALA A 23 6.83 8.12 18.30
C ALA A 23 5.77 8.90 17.52
N LYS A 24 5.14 9.89 18.19
CA LYS A 24 4.28 10.91 17.59
C LYS A 24 3.07 10.39 16.79
N ASN A 25 2.66 9.15 17.01
CA ASN A 25 1.47 8.60 16.39
C ASN A 25 0.20 9.21 16.99
N LYS A 26 -0.81 9.46 16.16
CA LYS A 26 -2.10 10.03 16.54
C LYS A 26 -3.21 9.01 16.33
N PHE A 27 -3.96 8.72 17.39
CA PHE A 27 -5.05 7.76 17.39
C PHE A 27 -6.36 8.48 17.73
N TYR A 28 -7.25 8.60 16.75
CA TYR A 28 -8.54 9.26 16.88
C TYR A 28 -9.61 8.33 17.47
N ALA A 29 -10.71 8.92 17.90
CA ALA A 29 -11.76 8.21 18.61
C ALA A 29 -12.24 6.93 17.91
N TYR A 30 -12.48 5.90 18.71
CA TYR A 30 -13.00 4.59 18.28
C TYR A 30 -12.09 3.80 17.32
N CYS A 31 -10.87 4.21 17.05
CA CYS A 31 -9.97 3.34 16.32
C CYS A 31 -9.58 2.11 17.15
N SER A 32 -9.39 0.97 16.49
CA SER A 32 -9.08 -0.32 17.13
C SER A 32 -7.83 -0.92 16.48
N ILE A 33 -6.70 -0.75 17.13
CA ILE A 33 -5.38 -1.03 16.58
C ILE A 33 -4.74 -2.21 17.32
N GLY A 34 -4.25 -3.19 16.53
CA GLY A 34 -3.54 -4.34 17.07
C GLY A 34 -4.42 -5.47 17.57
N GLN A 35 -5.68 -5.51 17.18
CA GLN A 35 -6.55 -6.66 17.43
C GLN A 35 -5.99 -7.93 16.77
N GLN A 36 -6.41 -9.09 17.29
CA GLN A 36 -6.09 -10.35 16.63
C GLN A 36 -6.63 -10.38 15.20
N THR A 37 -6.00 -11.20 14.37
CA THR A 37 -6.45 -11.44 13.01
C THR A 37 -7.91 -11.90 12.96
N GLN A 38 -8.59 -11.61 11.85
CA GLN A 38 -9.93 -12.11 11.55
C GLN A 38 -9.90 -13.41 10.73
N ASP A 39 -8.71 -13.94 10.40
CA ASP A 39 -8.57 -15.19 9.66
C ASP A 39 -9.00 -16.37 10.55
N LEU A 40 -9.95 -17.18 10.05
CA LEU A 40 -10.48 -18.36 10.74
C LEU A 40 -9.43 -19.46 10.97
N LYS A 41 -8.28 -19.39 10.32
CA LYS A 41 -7.16 -20.32 10.52
C LYS A 41 -6.36 -20.04 11.80
N TYR A 42 -6.46 -18.84 12.35
CA TYR A 42 -5.74 -18.44 13.56
C TYR A 42 -6.15 -19.33 14.76
N ARG A 43 -5.18 -19.82 15.51
CA ARG A 43 -5.37 -20.71 16.65
C ARG A 43 -4.87 -20.15 17.98
N GLY A 44 -4.47 -18.85 18.01
CA GLY A 44 -3.95 -18.20 19.20
C GLY A 44 -2.42 -18.09 19.22
N GLU A 45 -1.76 -18.30 18.09
CA GLU A 45 -0.31 -18.18 17.95
C GLU A 45 0.17 -16.77 18.32
N PRO A 46 1.42 -16.63 18.82
CA PRO A 46 2.00 -15.32 19.06
C PRO A 46 2.19 -14.57 17.74
N THR A 47 1.52 -13.44 17.61
CA THR A 47 1.54 -12.59 16.39
C THR A 47 1.65 -11.12 16.77
N TYR A 48 2.20 -10.31 15.89
CA TYR A 48 2.63 -8.96 16.22
C TYR A 48 2.11 -7.91 15.24
N LEU A 49 2.11 -6.65 15.71
CA LEU A 49 1.94 -5.45 14.89
C LEU A 49 3.11 -4.50 15.17
N GLU A 50 3.77 -4.02 14.14
CA GLU A 50 4.79 -2.98 14.20
C GLU A 50 4.31 -1.74 13.43
N ILE A 51 4.34 -0.58 14.08
CA ILE A 51 3.97 0.73 13.52
C ILE A 51 5.18 1.66 13.71
N GLY A 52 5.57 2.37 12.66
CA GLY A 52 6.60 3.39 12.70
C GLY A 52 6.15 4.67 13.39
N ASP A 53 6.73 5.79 12.99
CA ASP A 53 6.53 7.10 13.60
C ASP A 53 5.52 7.95 12.82
N GLU A 54 4.96 8.97 13.50
CA GLU A 54 4.20 10.08 12.91
C GLU A 54 2.94 9.67 12.10
N ASN A 55 2.38 8.50 12.35
CA ASN A 55 1.17 8.06 11.68
C ASN A 55 -0.09 8.69 12.30
N THR A 56 -1.11 8.88 11.47
CA THR A 56 -2.43 9.35 11.89
C THR A 56 -3.48 8.28 11.58
N PHE A 57 -4.12 7.75 12.62
CA PHE A 57 -5.24 6.81 12.51
C PHE A 57 -6.51 7.54 12.89
N ARG A 58 -7.38 7.83 11.90
CA ARG A 58 -8.63 8.55 12.09
C ARG A 58 -9.69 7.65 12.72
N GLU A 59 -10.87 8.18 12.90
CA GLU A 59 -11.98 7.53 13.60
C GLU A 59 -12.32 6.18 12.97
N PHE A 60 -12.58 5.19 13.81
CA PHE A 60 -12.99 3.83 13.42
C PHE A 60 -12.00 3.08 12.52
N VAL A 61 -10.75 3.52 12.41
CA VAL A 61 -9.71 2.75 11.72
C VAL A 61 -9.44 1.45 12.47
N THR A 62 -9.28 0.36 11.74
CA THR A 62 -8.95 -0.95 12.31
C THR A 62 -7.66 -1.50 11.71
N VAL A 63 -6.80 -2.07 12.56
CA VAL A 63 -5.55 -2.73 12.14
C VAL A 63 -5.43 -4.05 12.89
N ASN A 64 -5.27 -5.15 12.15
CA ASN A 64 -5.06 -6.46 12.72
C ASN A 64 -3.59 -6.85 12.80
N ARG A 65 -3.25 -7.65 13.82
CA ARG A 65 -1.95 -8.35 13.89
C ARG A 65 -1.88 -9.44 12.82
N SER A 66 -0.68 -9.97 12.61
CA SER A 66 -0.44 -11.12 11.74
C SER A 66 -1.27 -12.36 12.13
N THR A 67 -1.43 -13.29 11.22
CA THR A 67 -1.99 -14.62 11.43
C THR A 67 -0.88 -15.67 11.58
N THR A 68 0.25 -15.46 10.90
CA THR A 68 1.38 -16.38 10.91
C THR A 68 2.09 -16.35 12.25
N SER A 69 2.41 -17.49 12.84
CA SER A 69 3.17 -17.59 14.09
C SER A 69 4.48 -16.80 13.99
N GLU A 70 4.75 -15.97 15.00
CA GLU A 70 5.84 -14.99 15.05
C GLU A 70 5.81 -13.94 13.92
N GLY A 71 4.76 -13.94 13.10
CA GLY A 71 4.58 -13.00 12.00
C GLY A 71 4.19 -11.61 12.47
N LYS A 72 4.30 -10.66 11.54
CA LYS A 72 4.06 -9.24 11.82
C LYS A 72 3.25 -8.58 10.71
N THR A 73 2.23 -7.84 11.08
CA THR A 73 1.70 -6.75 10.25
C THR A 73 2.59 -5.54 10.47
N ARG A 74 2.96 -4.83 9.40
CA ARG A 74 3.87 -3.69 9.45
C ARG A 74 3.28 -2.45 8.82
N ILE A 75 3.44 -1.31 9.48
CA ILE A 75 3.11 0.01 8.98
C ILE A 75 4.33 0.90 9.15
N GLY A 76 4.76 1.56 8.09
CA GLY A 76 5.89 2.49 8.09
C GLY A 76 5.61 3.80 8.82
N ASN A 77 6.16 4.88 8.30
CA ASN A 77 6.13 6.19 8.93
C ASN A 77 5.22 7.17 8.17
N SER A 78 4.73 8.19 8.88
CA SER A 78 4.03 9.34 8.31
C SER A 78 2.80 8.96 7.45
N GLY A 79 2.18 7.82 7.72
CA GLY A 79 0.97 7.37 7.07
C GLY A 79 -0.27 8.13 7.58
N ASN A 80 -1.25 8.33 6.69
CA ASN A 80 -2.52 8.97 7.02
C ASN A 80 -3.69 8.05 6.66
N PHE A 81 -4.29 7.45 7.66
CA PHE A 81 -5.38 6.48 7.55
C PHE A 81 -6.69 7.15 7.93
N LEU A 82 -7.50 7.52 6.91
CA LEU A 82 -8.75 8.23 7.12
C LEU A 82 -9.84 7.30 7.67
N ALA A 83 -10.94 7.90 8.10
CA ALA A 83 -11.97 7.21 8.86
C ALA A 83 -12.47 5.93 8.18
N TYR A 84 -12.69 4.90 8.99
CA TYR A 84 -13.15 3.56 8.59
C TYR A 84 -12.20 2.78 7.70
N SER A 85 -10.95 3.21 7.48
CA SER A 85 -10.00 2.38 6.75
C SER A 85 -9.60 1.13 7.55
N HIS A 86 -9.23 0.06 6.83
CA HIS A 86 -8.88 -1.22 7.42
C HIS A 86 -7.57 -1.76 6.86
N ILE A 87 -6.68 -2.21 7.75
CA ILE A 87 -5.48 -2.95 7.39
C ILE A 87 -5.59 -4.37 7.96
N GLY A 88 -5.72 -5.34 7.05
CA GLY A 88 -5.79 -6.76 7.38
C GLY A 88 -4.46 -7.32 7.91
N HIS A 89 -4.52 -8.55 8.36
CA HIS A 89 -3.37 -9.28 8.89
C HIS A 89 -2.25 -9.47 7.85
N ASP A 90 -1.01 -9.56 8.32
CA ASP A 90 0.19 -9.84 7.50
C ASP A 90 0.46 -8.80 6.39
N CYS A 91 -0.19 -7.64 6.42
CA CYS A 91 0.09 -6.55 5.50
C CYS A 91 1.42 -5.87 5.81
N THR A 92 2.07 -5.36 4.77
CA THR A 92 3.20 -4.45 4.88
C THR A 92 2.85 -3.15 4.17
N VAL A 93 2.80 -2.05 4.91
CA VAL A 93 2.46 -0.72 4.41
C VAL A 93 3.68 0.19 4.57
N GLY A 94 4.10 0.82 3.50
CA GLY A 94 5.28 1.68 3.44
C GLY A 94 5.08 3.05 4.09
N ASP A 95 5.99 3.95 3.81
CA ASP A 95 6.01 5.30 4.35
C ASP A 95 5.12 6.27 3.55
N HIS A 96 4.63 7.31 4.22
CA HIS A 96 3.86 8.40 3.62
C HIS A 96 2.62 7.97 2.82
N VAL A 97 2.05 6.84 3.13
CA VAL A 97 0.84 6.36 2.45
C VAL A 97 -0.39 7.13 2.89
N VAL A 98 -1.38 7.21 2.02
CA VAL A 98 -2.67 7.82 2.34
C VAL A 98 -3.79 6.84 2.03
N PHE A 99 -4.60 6.53 3.02
CA PHE A 99 -5.85 5.79 2.85
C PHE A 99 -7.01 6.75 2.98
N SER A 100 -7.77 6.94 1.91
CA SER A 100 -9.04 7.66 1.99
C SER A 100 -10.08 6.83 2.76
N ASN A 101 -11.19 7.45 3.13
CA ASN A 101 -12.24 6.80 3.93
C ASN A 101 -12.65 5.45 3.34
N ASN A 102 -12.78 4.44 4.22
CA ASN A 102 -13.15 3.07 3.87
C ASN A 102 -12.16 2.34 2.93
N GLY A 103 -10.95 2.85 2.74
CA GLY A 103 -9.90 2.11 2.02
C GLY A 103 -9.54 0.84 2.80
N THR A 104 -9.60 -0.34 2.14
CA THR A 104 -9.53 -1.63 2.83
C THR A 104 -8.51 -2.56 2.19
N LEU A 105 -7.59 -3.09 3.00
CA LEU A 105 -6.69 -4.16 2.62
C LEU A 105 -7.15 -5.47 3.24
N ALA A 106 -7.31 -6.50 2.42
CA ALA A 106 -7.36 -7.88 2.90
C ALA A 106 -5.97 -8.35 3.38
N GLY A 107 -5.84 -9.60 3.82
CA GLY A 107 -4.57 -10.11 4.35
C GLY A 107 -3.42 -10.15 3.32
N HIS A 108 -2.17 -10.06 3.81
CA HIS A 108 -0.94 -10.21 3.02
C HIS A 108 -0.74 -9.19 1.88
N VAL A 109 -1.40 -8.04 1.93
CA VAL A 109 -1.22 -6.98 0.94
C VAL A 109 0.06 -6.18 1.24
N GLN A 110 0.79 -5.82 0.19
CA GLN A 110 1.94 -4.95 0.27
C GLN A 110 1.62 -3.61 -0.39
N VAL A 111 1.89 -2.51 0.31
CA VAL A 111 1.69 -1.15 -0.19
C VAL A 111 3.00 -0.40 -0.13
N GLY A 112 3.49 0.06 -1.27
CA GLY A 112 4.72 0.85 -1.38
C GLY A 112 4.57 2.28 -0.89
N ASP A 113 5.70 2.94 -0.69
CA ASP A 113 5.77 4.30 -0.19
C ASP A 113 4.99 5.28 -1.06
N HIS A 114 4.42 6.30 -0.44
CA HIS A 114 3.65 7.35 -1.10
C HIS A 114 2.44 6.86 -1.91
N ALA A 115 2.03 5.61 -1.77
CA ALA A 115 0.81 5.13 -2.41
C ALA A 115 -0.44 5.80 -1.81
N VAL A 116 -1.45 6.03 -2.66
CA VAL A 116 -2.72 6.63 -2.25
C VAL A 116 -3.87 5.68 -2.56
N MET A 117 -4.59 5.28 -1.54
CA MET A 117 -5.80 4.45 -1.66
C MET A 117 -7.02 5.35 -1.74
N GLY A 118 -7.75 5.31 -2.84
CA GLY A 118 -9.03 6.02 -3.00
C GLY A 118 -10.10 5.53 -2.03
N GLY A 119 -11.09 6.36 -1.76
CA GLY A 119 -12.18 6.01 -0.86
C GLY A 119 -12.97 4.79 -1.34
N LEU A 120 -13.39 3.92 -0.42
CA LEU A 120 -14.12 2.68 -0.72
C LEU A 120 -13.36 1.70 -1.64
N THR A 121 -12.04 1.84 -1.76
CA THR A 121 -11.20 0.88 -2.46
C THR A 121 -11.05 -0.39 -1.64
N ALA A 122 -11.22 -1.54 -2.28
CA ALA A 122 -10.96 -2.85 -1.68
C ALA A 122 -9.82 -3.57 -2.43
N VAL A 123 -8.78 -3.97 -1.69
CA VAL A 123 -7.62 -4.70 -2.22
C VAL A 123 -7.69 -6.15 -1.79
N HIS A 124 -7.70 -7.05 -2.77
CA HIS A 124 -7.73 -8.49 -2.54
C HIS A 124 -6.41 -8.97 -1.91
N GLN A 125 -6.50 -10.04 -1.10
CA GLN A 125 -5.33 -10.64 -0.45
C GLN A 125 -4.19 -10.96 -1.43
N PHE A 126 -2.95 -10.79 -0.95
CA PHE A 126 -1.72 -11.02 -1.70
C PHE A 126 -1.46 -10.06 -2.87
N CYS A 127 -2.29 -9.03 -3.06
CA CYS A 127 -1.99 -7.99 -4.05
C CYS A 127 -0.89 -7.05 -3.57
N ARG A 128 -0.18 -6.47 -4.53
CA ARG A 128 0.84 -5.46 -4.30
C ARG A 128 0.43 -4.14 -4.95
N ILE A 129 0.57 -3.05 -4.20
CA ILE A 129 0.37 -1.68 -4.67
C ILE A 129 1.75 -1.02 -4.69
N GLY A 130 2.23 -0.66 -5.86
CA GLY A 130 3.56 -0.09 -6.01
C GLY A 130 3.71 1.33 -5.44
N ARG A 131 4.93 1.75 -5.28
CA ARG A 131 5.30 3.10 -4.82
C ARG A 131 4.67 4.17 -5.72
N PHE A 132 4.15 5.25 -5.13
CA PHE A 132 3.44 6.32 -5.85
C PHE A 132 2.23 5.86 -6.69
N ALA A 133 1.77 4.63 -6.55
CA ALA A 133 0.52 4.22 -7.19
C ALA A 133 -0.68 4.91 -6.51
N ILE A 134 -1.73 5.12 -7.27
CA ILE A 134 -3.00 5.63 -6.76
C ILE A 134 -4.14 4.74 -7.23
N THR A 135 -5.07 4.44 -6.34
CA THR A 135 -6.33 3.80 -6.71
C THR A 135 -7.46 4.81 -6.74
N GLY A 136 -8.33 4.74 -7.74
CA GLY A 136 -9.55 5.54 -7.80
C GLY A 136 -10.55 5.12 -6.71
N GLY A 137 -11.53 5.97 -6.43
CA GLY A 137 -12.61 5.63 -5.48
C GLY A 137 -13.45 4.45 -5.97
N CYS A 138 -13.99 3.65 -5.04
CA CYS A 138 -14.82 2.46 -5.33
C CYS A 138 -14.12 1.39 -6.18
N SER A 139 -12.79 1.38 -6.22
CA SER A 139 -12.02 0.44 -7.04
C SER A 139 -11.90 -0.93 -6.37
N LYS A 140 -12.02 -1.99 -7.19
CA LYS A 140 -11.77 -3.37 -6.78
C LYS A 140 -10.44 -3.85 -7.35
N ILE A 141 -9.42 -3.98 -6.50
CA ILE A 141 -8.07 -4.39 -6.86
C ILE A 141 -7.92 -5.89 -6.63
N VAL A 142 -7.73 -6.67 -7.72
CA VAL A 142 -7.60 -8.13 -7.66
C VAL A 142 -6.27 -8.66 -8.22
N GLN A 143 -5.47 -7.76 -8.78
CA GLN A 143 -4.11 -7.99 -9.28
C GLN A 143 -3.19 -6.85 -8.82
N ASP A 144 -1.88 -6.98 -9.05
CA ASP A 144 -0.90 -6.00 -8.63
C ASP A 144 -1.00 -4.69 -9.41
N VAL A 145 -0.91 -3.56 -8.71
CA VAL A 145 -0.85 -2.22 -9.29
C VAL A 145 0.62 -1.79 -9.35
N PRO A 146 1.23 -1.65 -10.54
CA PRO A 146 2.64 -1.27 -10.63
C PRO A 146 2.92 0.13 -10.08
N PRO A 147 4.19 0.39 -9.67
CA PRO A 147 4.62 1.71 -9.23
C PRO A 147 4.23 2.82 -10.20
N PHE A 148 3.90 3.99 -9.66
CA PHE A 148 3.59 5.21 -10.41
C PHE A 148 2.29 5.20 -11.22
N MET A 149 1.48 4.14 -11.15
CA MET A 149 0.29 3.99 -11.99
C MET A 149 -0.99 4.41 -11.26
N ILE A 150 -2.00 4.77 -12.05
CA ILE A 150 -3.38 4.99 -11.60
C ILE A 150 -4.19 3.76 -11.97
N ALA A 151 -4.75 3.08 -10.97
CA ALA A 151 -5.71 1.98 -11.14
C ALA A 151 -7.11 2.44 -10.72
N ASP A 152 -8.12 2.27 -11.56
CA ASP A 152 -9.48 2.75 -11.27
C ASP A 152 -10.54 1.83 -11.86
N GLY A 153 -11.64 1.64 -11.13
CA GLY A 153 -12.80 0.89 -11.57
C GLY A 153 -13.07 -0.41 -10.80
N ASN A 154 -14.13 -1.12 -11.20
CA ASN A 154 -14.56 -2.39 -10.62
C ASN A 154 -14.96 -3.40 -11.71
N PRO A 155 -14.06 -4.37 -12.08
CA PRO A 155 -12.68 -4.47 -11.63
C PRO A 155 -11.82 -3.28 -12.07
N ALA A 156 -10.73 -3.01 -11.35
CA ALA A 156 -9.85 -1.90 -11.69
C ALA A 156 -9.02 -2.18 -12.94
N GLU A 157 -8.79 -1.13 -13.73
CA GLU A 157 -7.90 -1.10 -14.89
C GLU A 157 -6.86 0.01 -14.73
N ILE A 158 -5.72 -0.08 -15.41
CA ILE A 158 -4.74 0.99 -15.40
C ILE A 158 -5.19 2.13 -16.35
N ARG A 159 -5.37 3.33 -15.77
CA ARG A 159 -5.79 4.52 -16.51
C ARG A 159 -4.62 5.36 -17.03
N GLY A 160 -3.47 5.30 -16.37
CA GLY A 160 -2.30 6.09 -16.76
C GLY A 160 -1.23 6.15 -15.68
N VAL A 161 -0.33 7.10 -15.84
CA VAL A 161 0.72 7.44 -14.87
C VAL A 161 0.20 8.48 -13.88
N ASN A 162 0.52 8.34 -12.60
CA ASN A 162 0.18 9.29 -11.53
C ASN A 162 1.01 10.58 -11.62
N LEU A 163 0.81 11.36 -12.68
CA LEU A 163 1.59 12.58 -12.93
C LEU A 163 1.45 13.61 -11.81
N ILE A 164 0.24 13.78 -11.28
CA ILE A 164 -0.04 14.74 -10.20
C ILE A 164 0.71 14.36 -8.93
N GLY A 165 0.76 13.07 -8.58
CA GLY A 165 1.51 12.58 -7.43
C GLY A 165 3.02 12.81 -7.57
N LEU A 166 3.55 12.56 -8.75
CA LEU A 166 4.97 12.77 -9.07
C LEU A 166 5.33 14.27 -9.05
N GLU A 167 4.50 15.13 -9.62
CA GLU A 167 4.69 16.59 -9.61
C GLU A 167 4.69 17.15 -8.19
N ARG A 168 3.73 16.75 -7.34
CA ARG A 168 3.65 17.18 -5.93
C ARG A 168 4.88 16.79 -5.12
N LYS A 169 5.61 15.79 -5.54
CA LYS A 169 6.86 15.32 -4.91
C LYS A 169 8.11 15.78 -5.64
N ASN A 170 7.96 16.74 -6.57
CA ASN A 170 9.06 17.33 -7.33
C ASN A 170 9.93 16.27 -8.04
N TYR A 171 9.30 15.24 -8.60
CA TYR A 171 10.04 14.26 -9.39
C TYR A 171 10.71 14.91 -10.58
N PRO A 172 11.98 14.56 -10.89
CA PRO A 172 12.69 15.13 -12.02
C PRO A 172 11.92 14.93 -13.35
N PRO A 173 11.79 15.94 -14.20
CA PRO A 173 11.09 15.82 -15.48
C PRO A 173 11.58 14.65 -16.34
N GLU A 174 12.88 14.35 -16.29
CA GLU A 174 13.48 13.23 -17.00
C GLU A 174 12.97 11.87 -16.47
N SER A 175 12.89 11.69 -15.15
CA SER A 175 12.31 10.48 -14.56
C SER A 175 10.83 10.32 -14.96
N VAL A 176 10.06 11.41 -14.94
CA VAL A 176 8.65 11.40 -15.37
C VAL A 176 8.52 10.98 -16.83
N LYS A 177 9.42 11.46 -17.71
CA LYS A 177 9.45 11.07 -19.11
C LYS A 177 9.73 9.56 -19.27
N LEU A 178 10.71 9.03 -18.55
CA LEU A 178 11.05 7.60 -18.58
C LEU A 178 9.90 6.73 -18.07
N ILE A 179 9.22 7.13 -16.98
CA ILE A 179 8.03 6.44 -16.47
C ILE A 179 6.90 6.41 -17.52
N LYS A 180 6.68 7.50 -18.27
CA LYS A 180 5.70 7.55 -19.36
C LYS A 180 6.07 6.60 -20.50
N GLU A 181 7.36 6.51 -20.86
CA GLU A 181 7.80 5.56 -21.88
C GLU A 181 7.64 4.11 -21.40
N ALA A 182 7.97 3.81 -20.16
CA ALA A 182 7.72 2.49 -19.57
C ALA A 182 6.22 2.15 -19.60
N PHE A 183 5.36 3.09 -19.20
CA PHE A 183 3.90 2.91 -19.30
C PHE A 183 3.47 2.58 -20.74
N ARG A 184 4.02 3.27 -21.76
CA ARG A 184 3.72 3.01 -23.16
C ARG A 184 4.11 1.57 -23.56
N LEU A 185 5.30 1.12 -23.15
CA LEU A 185 5.77 -0.24 -23.43
C LEU A 185 4.90 -1.30 -22.76
N ILE A 186 4.44 -1.07 -21.52
CA ILE A 186 3.66 -2.04 -20.76
C ILE A 186 2.19 -2.09 -21.24
N TYR A 187 1.55 -0.93 -21.51
CA TYR A 187 0.11 -0.83 -21.65
C TYR A 187 -0.40 -0.39 -23.03
N ARG A 188 0.46 0.23 -23.86
CA ARG A 188 0.08 0.78 -25.17
C ARG A 188 0.76 0.08 -26.33
N SER A 189 1.70 -0.81 -26.07
CA SER A 189 2.27 -1.72 -27.08
C SER A 189 1.43 -3.00 -27.17
N LYS A 190 1.72 -3.82 -28.19
CA LYS A 190 1.15 -5.17 -28.30
C LYS A 190 2.00 -6.23 -27.55
N TYR A 191 2.92 -5.80 -26.70
CA TYR A 191 3.81 -6.68 -25.98
C TYR A 191 3.07 -7.48 -24.89
N ASN A 192 3.46 -8.74 -24.75
CA ASN A 192 3.15 -9.48 -23.54
C ASN A 192 4.08 -9.01 -22.40
N ARG A 193 3.87 -9.54 -21.17
CA ARG A 193 4.66 -9.17 -19.98
C ARG A 193 6.16 -9.27 -20.21
N ARG A 194 6.63 -10.41 -20.75
CA ARG A 194 8.05 -10.67 -20.98
C ARG A 194 8.64 -9.71 -22.01
N GLN A 195 7.96 -9.53 -23.13
CA GLN A 195 8.38 -8.61 -24.18
C GLN A 195 8.44 -7.15 -23.70
N ALA A 196 7.50 -6.72 -22.85
CA ALA A 196 7.54 -5.38 -22.26
C ALA A 196 8.75 -5.19 -21.34
N ILE A 197 9.11 -6.19 -20.54
CA ILE A 197 10.32 -6.18 -19.71
C ILE A 197 11.58 -6.12 -20.59
N GLU A 198 11.70 -6.99 -21.58
CA GLU A 198 12.84 -7.02 -22.52
C GLU A 198 12.99 -5.66 -23.25
N ALA A 199 11.87 -5.06 -23.67
CA ALA A 199 11.88 -3.74 -24.31
C ALA A 199 12.33 -2.64 -23.34
N MET A 200 11.84 -2.61 -22.09
CA MET A 200 12.29 -1.64 -21.07
C MET A 200 13.78 -1.80 -20.77
N GLN A 201 14.29 -3.02 -20.66
CA GLN A 201 15.71 -3.28 -20.43
C GLN A 201 16.60 -2.83 -21.59
N LYS A 202 16.12 -2.95 -22.82
CA LYS A 202 16.88 -2.62 -24.03
C LYS A 202 16.79 -1.14 -24.44
N GLU A 203 15.61 -0.54 -24.29
CA GLU A 203 15.29 0.76 -24.89
C GLU A 203 15.40 1.92 -23.89
N LEU A 204 15.30 1.65 -22.57
CA LEU A 204 15.28 2.69 -21.55
C LEU A 204 16.55 2.69 -20.69
N PRO A 205 17.02 3.87 -20.27
CA PRO A 205 18.05 3.96 -19.24
C PRO A 205 17.57 3.25 -17.97
N GLN A 206 18.44 2.43 -17.36
CA GLN A 206 18.13 1.65 -16.16
C GLN A 206 18.25 2.50 -14.90
N THR A 207 17.41 3.53 -14.81
CA THR A 207 17.27 4.36 -13.59
C THR A 207 16.60 3.57 -12.47
N GLU A 208 16.57 4.14 -11.26
CA GLU A 208 15.90 3.53 -10.11
C GLU A 208 14.44 3.19 -10.43
N GLU A 209 13.70 4.11 -11.06
CA GLU A 209 12.29 3.95 -11.37
C GLU A 209 12.03 2.83 -12.39
N ILE A 210 12.87 2.73 -13.43
CA ILE A 210 12.74 1.70 -14.45
C ILE A 210 13.11 0.33 -13.88
N THR A 211 14.17 0.28 -13.09
CA THR A 211 14.58 -0.95 -12.40
C THR A 211 13.50 -1.42 -11.43
N GLU A 212 12.91 -0.51 -10.66
CA GLU A 212 11.79 -0.82 -9.75
C GLU A 212 10.57 -1.36 -10.50
N LEU A 213 10.18 -0.73 -11.62
CA LEU A 213 9.07 -1.20 -12.46
C LEU A 213 9.32 -2.62 -12.99
N ILE A 214 10.52 -2.88 -13.51
CA ILE A 214 10.89 -4.19 -14.02
C ILE A 214 10.82 -5.23 -12.91
N GLN A 215 11.48 -5.00 -11.78
CA GLN A 215 11.50 -5.92 -10.63
C GLN A 215 10.09 -6.16 -10.08
N PHE A 216 9.28 -5.11 -9.97
CA PHE A 216 7.90 -5.23 -9.51
C PHE A 216 7.10 -6.17 -10.42
N ILE A 217 7.23 -5.98 -11.73
CA ILE A 217 6.52 -6.81 -12.71
C ILE A 217 7.05 -8.25 -12.70
N GLU A 218 8.36 -8.46 -12.65
CA GLU A 218 8.97 -9.79 -12.60
C GLU A 218 8.56 -10.61 -11.38
N GLN A 219 8.45 -9.95 -10.23
CA GLN A 219 8.11 -10.58 -8.96
C GLN A 219 6.59 -10.73 -8.74
N SER A 220 5.77 -10.25 -9.68
CA SER A 220 4.31 -10.31 -9.53
C SER A 220 3.81 -11.74 -9.71
N GLU A 221 3.29 -12.34 -8.63
CA GLU A 221 2.68 -13.67 -8.63
C GLU A 221 1.23 -13.63 -9.11
N ARG A 222 0.49 -12.57 -8.76
CA ARG A 222 -0.90 -12.40 -9.16
C ARG A 222 -1.10 -11.84 -10.57
N GLY A 223 0.00 -11.44 -11.23
CA GLY A 223 -0.05 -10.62 -12.44
C GLY A 223 -0.38 -9.16 -12.14
N ILE A 224 0.00 -8.29 -13.06
CA ILE A 224 -0.31 -6.86 -12.98
C ILE A 224 -1.67 -6.56 -13.62
N ILE A 225 -2.40 -5.57 -13.09
CA ILE A 225 -3.61 -5.02 -13.72
C ILE A 225 -3.28 -4.51 -15.13
N ARG A 226 -4.14 -4.80 -16.09
CA ARG A 226 -4.05 -4.31 -17.47
C ARG A 226 -5.13 -3.29 -17.80
#